data_afbfd3dc7a0591acdd92e6d583fef8b1
#
_entry.id   afbfd3dc7a0591acdd92e6d583fef8b1
#
_cell.length_a   1.000
_cell.length_b   1.000
_cell.length_c   1.000
_cell.angle_alpha   90.00
_cell.angle_beta   90.00
_cell.angle_gamma   90.00
#
_symmetry.space_group_name_H-M   'P 1'
#
loop_
_entity.id
_entity.type
_entity.pdbx_description
1 polymer ?
#
loop_
_entity_poly.entity_id
_entity_poly.type
_entity_poly.pdbx_seq_one_letter_code
_entity_poly.pdbx_strand_id
1 'polypeptide(L)'
;MENNIFIDANVIYDAGTKAINSSKFKYSTQLFEMNHLLYTAMLQKSLLDGTYEPDSGKKFLICERGKSRFITSNSMADKTVNHILCDEVLTPYLQKFLIYDNGASQRGKGIDFHRRRFATHLHRFFTKHGNAAGYILLGDFSGYYANILHDKCYEVLAHFLKRSMTYPDPTLNLLKKILKTFRIDVSRFSDSEIKRMYTEKISAMLNFNIDSKLLTGEKFLYKSVDIGNQVSQNIGILYPYKLDNYAKIISGIKGYGRYTDDFYAISADREELLKLLGGLKEIATEFGIIINERKTKIVKLNGFYRHLQDGYTLTETGKVIRKINQKAITRERRKLKAYKRLLDTGKINYAEIENIFKSWLGSNYKRMSRQQIFNMSELYIELFRKRPKWKKRHSRIQWLMTHNPILQED
;
A
#
# COMPACT_ATOMS: atom_id res chain seq x y z
N MET A 1 -17.26 -7.72 -34.54
CA MET A 1 -17.63 -7.30 -33.14
C MET A 1 -16.41 -7.61 -32.30
N GLU A 2 -15.57 -6.60 -32.03
CA GLU A 2 -14.44 -6.78 -31.14
C GLU A 2 -14.94 -7.08 -29.74
N ASN A 3 -14.42 -8.14 -29.14
CA ASN A 3 -14.85 -8.67 -27.85
C ASN A 3 -14.70 -7.59 -26.77
N ASN A 4 -15.82 -6.98 -26.38
CA ASN A 4 -15.87 -6.19 -25.18
C ASN A 4 -15.69 -7.12 -23.97
N ILE A 5 -14.51 -7.16 -23.40
CA ILE A 5 -14.11 -8.09 -22.34
C ILE A 5 -15.02 -8.02 -21.11
N PHE A 6 -15.71 -6.90 -20.90
CA PHE A 6 -16.65 -6.72 -19.78
C PHE A 6 -17.96 -7.52 -19.93
N ILE A 7 -18.26 -8.03 -21.14
CA ILE A 7 -19.50 -8.79 -21.41
C ILE A 7 -19.23 -10.26 -21.73
N ASP A 8 -17.98 -10.71 -21.66
CA ASP A 8 -17.62 -12.12 -21.78
C ASP A 8 -18.00 -12.86 -20.50
N ALA A 9 -18.91 -13.85 -20.61
CA ALA A 9 -19.41 -14.61 -19.48
C ALA A 9 -18.29 -15.39 -18.75
N ASN A 10 -17.29 -15.90 -19.48
CA ASN A 10 -16.18 -16.63 -18.87
C ASN A 10 -15.30 -15.69 -18.07
N VAL A 11 -15.00 -14.51 -18.61
CA VAL A 11 -14.21 -13.48 -17.91
C VAL A 11 -14.93 -13.02 -16.65
N ILE A 12 -16.25 -12.80 -16.71
CA ILE A 12 -17.07 -12.41 -15.55
C ILE A 12 -17.06 -13.55 -14.50
N TYR A 13 -17.22 -14.79 -14.91
CA TYR A 13 -17.22 -15.96 -14.00
C TYR A 13 -15.86 -16.12 -13.31
N ASP A 14 -14.76 -16.03 -14.05
CA ASP A 14 -13.41 -16.14 -13.50
C ASP A 14 -13.08 -14.99 -12.53
N ALA A 15 -13.48 -13.78 -12.87
CA ALA A 15 -13.36 -12.62 -11.98
C ALA A 15 -14.22 -12.77 -10.71
N GLY A 16 -15.42 -13.32 -10.82
CA GLY A 16 -16.27 -13.68 -9.68
C GLY A 16 -15.61 -14.71 -8.78
N THR A 17 -14.97 -15.75 -9.36
CA THR A 17 -14.19 -16.74 -8.60
C THR A 17 -13.03 -16.09 -7.83
N LYS A 18 -12.32 -15.12 -8.43
CA LYS A 18 -11.27 -14.35 -7.73
C LYS A 18 -11.86 -13.53 -6.58
N ALA A 19 -13.01 -12.89 -6.79
CA ALA A 19 -13.73 -12.13 -5.77
C ALA A 19 -14.16 -13.01 -4.58
N ILE A 20 -14.70 -14.22 -4.85
CA ILE A 20 -15.05 -15.23 -3.83
C ILE A 20 -13.82 -15.59 -2.99
N ASN A 21 -12.70 -15.94 -3.63
CA ASN A 21 -11.48 -16.34 -2.94
C ASN A 21 -10.90 -15.24 -2.04
N SER A 22 -11.17 -13.98 -2.34
CA SER A 22 -10.72 -12.84 -1.52
C SER A 22 -11.39 -12.75 -0.14
N SER A 23 -12.58 -13.36 0.01
CA SER A 23 -13.40 -13.26 1.25
C SER A 23 -14.26 -14.49 1.53
N LYS A 24 -13.75 -15.68 1.25
CA LYS A 24 -14.41 -16.99 1.19
C LYS A 24 -15.34 -17.33 2.38
N PHE A 25 -14.99 -16.89 3.59
CA PHE A 25 -15.75 -17.26 4.81
C PHE A 25 -16.82 -16.25 5.21
N LYS A 26 -17.09 -15.21 4.40
CA LYS A 26 -18.17 -14.27 4.69
C LYS A 26 -19.49 -14.80 4.15
N TYR A 27 -20.57 -14.64 4.93
CA TYR A 27 -21.92 -15.08 4.53
C TYR A 27 -22.33 -14.57 3.14
N SER A 28 -22.16 -13.26 2.87
CA SER A 28 -22.49 -12.69 1.56
C SER A 28 -21.67 -13.28 0.41
N THR A 29 -20.45 -13.72 0.69
CA THR A 29 -19.60 -14.39 -0.32
C THR A 29 -20.07 -15.81 -0.58
N GLN A 30 -20.45 -16.54 0.47
CA GLN A 30 -20.99 -17.91 0.34
C GLN A 30 -22.32 -17.89 -0.42
N LEU A 31 -23.22 -16.93 -0.14
CA LEU A 31 -24.46 -16.77 -0.89
C LEU A 31 -24.22 -16.48 -2.38
N PHE A 32 -23.22 -15.63 -2.68
CA PHE A 32 -22.81 -15.36 -4.06
C PHE A 32 -22.22 -16.62 -4.73
N GLU A 33 -21.38 -17.38 -4.03
CA GLU A 33 -20.78 -18.62 -4.51
C GLU A 33 -21.85 -19.68 -4.86
N MET A 34 -22.86 -19.84 -4.00
CA MET A 34 -23.98 -20.78 -4.25
C MET A 34 -24.76 -20.44 -5.53
N ASN A 35 -24.87 -19.19 -5.92
CA ASN A 35 -25.63 -18.72 -7.08
C ASN A 35 -24.70 -18.09 -8.15
N HIS A 36 -23.45 -18.52 -8.22
CA HIS A 36 -22.41 -17.84 -9.00
C HIS A 36 -22.77 -17.71 -10.50
N LEU A 37 -23.31 -18.77 -11.12
CA LEU A 37 -23.74 -18.71 -12.53
C LEU A 37 -24.89 -17.73 -12.74
N LEU A 38 -25.89 -17.70 -11.85
CA LEU A 38 -27.00 -16.75 -11.92
C LEU A 38 -26.48 -15.31 -11.82
N TYR A 39 -25.63 -15.02 -10.84
CA TYR A 39 -25.06 -13.67 -10.68
C TYR A 39 -24.16 -13.30 -11.86
N THR A 40 -23.44 -14.24 -12.45
CA THR A 40 -22.67 -14.01 -13.69
C THR A 40 -23.58 -13.58 -14.83
N ALA A 41 -24.69 -14.29 -15.07
CA ALA A 41 -25.65 -13.97 -16.12
C ALA A 41 -26.35 -12.62 -15.87
N MET A 42 -26.74 -12.33 -14.63
CA MET A 42 -27.34 -11.05 -14.27
C MET A 42 -26.37 -9.88 -14.47
N LEU A 43 -25.11 -10.06 -14.07
CA LEU A 43 -24.08 -9.04 -14.24
C LEU A 43 -23.74 -8.83 -15.71
N GLN A 44 -23.61 -9.91 -16.50
CA GLN A 44 -23.42 -9.85 -17.94
C GLN A 44 -24.54 -9.04 -18.61
N LYS A 45 -25.80 -9.35 -18.29
CA LYS A 45 -26.96 -8.62 -18.82
C LYS A 45 -26.88 -7.12 -18.50
N SER A 46 -26.62 -6.77 -17.25
CA SER A 46 -26.55 -5.36 -16.85
C SER A 46 -25.38 -4.59 -17.49
N LEU A 47 -24.27 -5.26 -17.78
CA LEU A 47 -23.14 -4.67 -18.51
C LEU A 47 -23.45 -4.52 -20.00
N LEU A 48 -24.15 -5.50 -20.61
CA LEU A 48 -24.63 -5.43 -21.99
C LEU A 48 -25.62 -4.31 -22.22
N ASP A 49 -26.62 -4.21 -21.34
CA ASP A 49 -27.70 -3.22 -21.42
C ASP A 49 -27.22 -1.82 -20.96
N GLY A 50 -25.98 -1.69 -20.47
CA GLY A 50 -25.43 -0.44 -19.94
C GLY A 50 -26.07 0.03 -18.63
N THR A 51 -26.92 -0.81 -18.00
CA THR A 51 -27.64 -0.51 -16.75
C THR A 51 -26.82 -0.74 -15.50
N TYR A 52 -25.62 -1.32 -15.62
CA TYR A 52 -24.75 -1.52 -14.47
C TYR A 52 -24.34 -0.18 -13.85
N GLU A 53 -24.64 -0.03 -12.54
CA GLU A 53 -24.20 1.08 -11.71
C GLU A 53 -23.46 0.53 -10.49
N PRO A 54 -22.18 0.91 -10.28
CA PRO A 54 -21.44 0.48 -9.10
C PRO A 54 -22.00 1.12 -7.83
N ASP A 55 -22.04 0.35 -6.73
CA ASP A 55 -22.43 0.83 -5.42
C ASP A 55 -21.26 1.53 -4.70
N SER A 56 -21.57 2.51 -3.85
CA SER A 56 -20.61 3.19 -2.98
C SER A 56 -19.98 2.29 -1.90
N GLY A 57 -20.53 1.08 -1.72
CA GLY A 57 -20.06 0.09 -0.76
C GLY A 57 -20.35 0.46 0.69
N LYS A 58 -20.02 -0.45 1.59
CA LYS A 58 -20.16 -0.25 3.04
C LYS A 58 -18.85 0.22 3.65
N LYS A 59 -18.87 1.41 4.27
CA LYS A 59 -17.70 1.99 4.94
C LYS A 59 -17.65 1.56 6.41
N PHE A 60 -16.48 1.13 6.87
CA PHE A 60 -16.25 0.78 8.28
C PHE A 60 -14.87 1.23 8.73
N LEU A 61 -14.74 1.48 10.04
CA LEU A 61 -13.52 1.98 10.64
C LEU A 61 -12.61 0.82 11.05
N ILE A 62 -11.36 0.88 10.63
CA ILE A 62 -10.29 0.00 11.14
C ILE A 62 -9.27 0.85 11.88
N CYS A 63 -8.94 0.43 13.11
CA CYS A 63 -7.85 1.01 13.89
C CYS A 63 -6.63 0.08 13.83
N GLU A 64 -5.60 0.50 13.09
CA GLU A 64 -4.37 -0.25 12.99
C GLU A 64 -3.18 0.59 13.45
N ARG A 65 -2.45 0.09 14.45
CA ARG A 65 -1.23 0.72 14.98
C ARG A 65 -1.44 2.19 15.41
N GLY A 66 -2.61 2.48 16.00
CA GLY A 66 -2.96 3.82 16.46
C GLY A 66 -3.36 4.79 15.34
N LYS A 67 -3.62 4.27 14.14
CA LYS A 67 -4.19 5.05 13.02
C LYS A 67 -5.54 4.46 12.64
N SER A 68 -6.54 5.31 12.66
CA SER A 68 -7.88 4.98 12.17
C SER A 68 -7.97 5.23 10.67
N ARG A 69 -8.62 4.31 9.95
CA ARG A 69 -8.86 4.39 8.50
C ARG A 69 -10.25 3.91 8.18
N PHE A 70 -10.94 4.59 7.28
CA PHE A 70 -12.11 4.03 6.63
C PHE A 70 -11.68 3.06 5.54
N ILE A 71 -12.32 1.90 5.56
CA ILE A 71 -12.18 0.89 4.52
C ILE A 71 -13.56 0.72 3.88
N THR A 72 -13.62 0.69 2.57
CA THR A 72 -14.84 0.41 1.83
C THR A 72 -14.87 -1.05 1.43
N SER A 73 -15.96 -1.74 1.76
CA SER A 73 -16.25 -3.09 1.30
C SER A 73 -17.31 -3.03 0.20
N ASN A 74 -16.90 -3.29 -1.03
CA ASN A 74 -17.80 -3.37 -2.18
C ASN A 74 -18.67 -4.63 -2.16
N SER A 75 -19.78 -4.60 -2.88
CA SER A 75 -20.61 -5.76 -3.19
C SER A 75 -19.81 -6.83 -3.94
N MET A 76 -20.33 -8.06 -4.04
CA MET A 76 -19.65 -9.12 -4.80
C MET A 76 -19.67 -8.81 -6.31
N ALA A 77 -20.75 -8.21 -6.81
CA ALA A 77 -20.85 -7.75 -8.20
C ALA A 77 -19.79 -6.71 -8.52
N ASP A 78 -19.65 -5.67 -7.67
CA ASP A 78 -18.63 -4.63 -7.87
C ASP A 78 -17.21 -5.18 -7.75
N LYS A 79 -16.97 -6.12 -6.83
CA LYS A 79 -15.67 -6.78 -6.75
C LYS A 79 -15.36 -7.56 -8.04
N THR A 80 -16.35 -8.23 -8.61
CA THR A 80 -16.20 -8.94 -9.89
C THR A 80 -15.83 -7.97 -11.01
N VAL A 81 -16.58 -6.87 -11.17
CA VAL A 81 -16.27 -5.85 -12.17
C VAL A 81 -14.90 -5.20 -11.93
N ASN A 82 -14.55 -4.92 -10.67
CA ASN A 82 -13.24 -4.40 -10.31
C ASN A 82 -12.10 -5.37 -10.67
N HIS A 83 -12.31 -6.70 -10.52
CA HIS A 83 -11.33 -7.69 -10.96
C HIS A 83 -11.20 -7.69 -12.48
N ILE A 84 -12.29 -7.66 -13.25
CA ILE A 84 -12.20 -7.54 -14.72
C ILE A 84 -11.42 -6.29 -15.10
N LEU A 85 -11.84 -5.14 -14.59
CA LEU A 85 -11.20 -3.86 -14.90
C LEU A 85 -9.71 -3.86 -14.53
N CYS A 86 -9.34 -4.36 -13.37
CA CYS A 86 -7.95 -4.32 -12.90
C CYS A 86 -7.07 -5.37 -13.56
N ASP A 87 -7.55 -6.62 -13.66
CA ASP A 87 -6.73 -7.75 -14.09
C ASP A 87 -6.59 -7.78 -15.62
N GLU A 88 -7.67 -7.46 -16.35
CA GLU A 88 -7.71 -7.58 -17.81
C GLU A 88 -7.42 -6.25 -18.52
N VAL A 89 -7.58 -5.10 -17.83
CA VAL A 89 -7.39 -3.79 -18.46
C VAL A 89 -6.31 -2.96 -17.75
N LEU A 90 -6.54 -2.51 -16.51
CA LEU A 90 -5.63 -1.53 -15.90
C LEU A 90 -4.21 -2.08 -15.74
N THR A 91 -4.06 -3.31 -15.24
CA THR A 91 -2.74 -3.92 -15.03
C THR A 91 -2.00 -4.14 -16.36
N PRO A 92 -2.55 -4.82 -17.39
CA PRO A 92 -1.86 -5.04 -18.65
C PRO A 92 -1.50 -3.76 -19.40
N TYR A 93 -2.43 -2.80 -19.46
CA TYR A 93 -2.23 -1.61 -20.27
C TYR A 93 -1.45 -0.50 -19.57
N LEU A 94 -1.56 -0.37 -18.23
CA LEU A 94 -0.96 0.75 -17.50
C LEU A 94 0.37 0.41 -16.81
N GLN A 95 0.62 -0.86 -16.48
CA GLN A 95 1.82 -1.25 -15.76
C GLN A 95 3.12 -0.92 -16.50
N LYS A 96 3.09 -0.94 -17.85
CA LYS A 96 4.23 -0.59 -18.71
C LYS A 96 4.69 0.87 -18.59
N PHE A 97 3.83 1.77 -18.12
CA PHE A 97 4.15 3.17 -17.93
C PHE A 97 4.73 3.49 -16.54
N LEU A 98 4.73 2.51 -15.65
CA LEU A 98 5.30 2.68 -14.32
C LEU A 98 6.83 2.50 -14.37
N ILE A 99 7.53 3.34 -13.63
CA ILE A 99 8.97 3.13 -13.46
C ILE A 99 9.25 1.75 -12.83
N TYR A 100 10.38 1.13 -13.19
CA TYR A 100 10.76 -0.18 -12.67
C TYR A 100 10.81 -0.20 -11.13
N ASP A 101 11.28 0.89 -10.50
CA ASP A 101 11.45 1.05 -9.06
C ASP A 101 10.18 1.51 -8.31
N ASN A 102 9.01 1.44 -8.97
CA ASN A 102 7.72 1.48 -8.29
C ASN A 102 7.42 0.08 -7.75
N GLY A 103 7.49 -0.08 -6.43
CA GLY A 103 7.45 -1.39 -5.76
C GLY A 103 6.08 -1.80 -5.22
N ALA A 104 5.04 -0.95 -5.34
CA ALA A 104 3.74 -1.21 -4.73
C ALA A 104 2.75 -1.87 -5.69
N SER A 105 1.87 -2.73 -5.16
CA SER A 105 0.65 -3.24 -5.81
C SER A 105 0.81 -3.76 -7.24
N GLN A 106 1.94 -4.37 -7.57
CA GLN A 106 2.23 -4.99 -8.86
C GLN A 106 2.57 -6.46 -8.68
N ARG A 107 2.16 -7.31 -9.64
CA ARG A 107 2.49 -8.74 -9.61
C ARG A 107 4.01 -8.93 -9.61
N GLY A 108 4.51 -9.80 -8.73
CA GLY A 108 5.96 -10.04 -8.58
C GLY A 108 6.72 -8.93 -7.84
N LYS A 109 6.07 -7.82 -7.52
CA LYS A 109 6.62 -6.74 -6.68
C LYS A 109 5.91 -6.69 -5.32
N GLY A 110 6.39 -5.85 -4.44
CA GLY A 110 5.88 -5.68 -3.08
C GLY A 110 6.96 -5.10 -2.19
N ILE A 111 6.72 -5.11 -0.89
CA ILE A 111 7.62 -4.48 0.06
C ILE A 111 9.04 -5.07 0.04
N ASP A 112 9.18 -6.37 -0.19
CA ASP A 112 10.50 -7.01 -0.26
C ASP A 112 11.23 -6.70 -1.57
N PHE A 113 10.50 -6.56 -2.69
CA PHE A 113 11.06 -6.04 -3.94
C PHE A 113 11.59 -4.62 -3.72
N HIS A 114 10.76 -3.73 -3.18
CA HIS A 114 11.14 -2.34 -2.94
C HIS A 114 12.37 -2.23 -2.01
N ARG A 115 12.41 -3.02 -0.95
CA ARG A 115 13.55 -3.09 -0.02
C ARG A 115 14.83 -3.57 -0.68
N ARG A 116 14.75 -4.57 -1.57
CA ARG A 116 15.91 -5.02 -2.36
C ARG A 116 16.38 -3.92 -3.29
N ARG A 117 15.45 -3.24 -4.00
CA ARG A 117 15.79 -2.13 -4.89
C ARG A 117 16.45 -0.97 -4.14
N PHE A 118 15.91 -0.62 -2.98
CA PHE A 118 16.48 0.39 -2.10
C PHE A 118 17.92 0.06 -1.71
N ALA A 119 18.18 -1.15 -1.23
CA ALA A 119 19.54 -1.61 -0.91
C ALA A 119 20.46 -1.64 -2.15
N THR A 120 19.93 -2.06 -3.32
CA THR A 120 20.66 -2.04 -4.58
C THR A 120 21.08 -0.61 -4.97
N HIS A 121 20.21 0.40 -4.79
CA HIS A 121 20.54 1.78 -5.10
C HIS A 121 21.62 2.33 -4.16
N LEU A 122 21.57 2.01 -2.87
CA LEU A 122 22.62 2.36 -1.91
C LEU A 122 23.97 1.72 -2.28
N HIS A 123 23.95 0.44 -2.63
CA HIS A 123 25.16 -0.28 -3.04
C HIS A 123 25.73 0.27 -4.36
N ARG A 124 24.88 0.54 -5.36
CA ARG A 124 25.30 1.17 -6.63
C ARG A 124 25.88 2.57 -6.42
N PHE A 125 25.31 3.34 -5.49
CA PHE A 125 25.88 4.62 -5.11
C PHE A 125 27.31 4.46 -4.61
N PHE A 126 27.52 3.55 -3.65
CA PHE A 126 28.87 3.27 -3.12
C PHE A 126 29.84 2.80 -4.20
N THR A 127 29.43 1.84 -5.04
CA THR A 127 30.28 1.33 -6.13
C THR A 127 30.67 2.42 -7.11
N LYS A 128 29.77 3.38 -7.40
CA LYS A 128 30.05 4.50 -8.32
C LYS A 128 30.99 5.52 -7.72
N HIS A 129 30.86 5.83 -6.42
CA HIS A 129 31.56 6.94 -5.78
C HIS A 129 32.73 6.49 -4.88
N GLY A 130 32.89 5.20 -4.61
CA GLY A 130 33.95 4.64 -3.77
C GLY A 130 33.80 4.94 -2.27
N ASN A 131 32.76 5.63 -1.86
CA ASN A 131 32.53 6.03 -0.47
C ASN A 131 31.03 6.18 -0.16
N ALA A 132 30.69 6.41 1.11
CA ALA A 132 29.33 6.65 1.59
C ALA A 132 28.97 8.15 1.74
N ALA A 133 29.83 9.06 1.23
CA ALA A 133 29.64 10.50 1.32
C ALA A 133 28.60 10.99 0.31
N GLY A 134 27.33 10.90 0.68
CA GLY A 134 26.21 11.32 -0.14
C GLY A 134 24.97 11.53 0.71
N TYR A 135 23.88 11.83 0.06
CA TYR A 135 22.62 12.20 0.68
C TYR A 135 21.46 11.37 0.14
N ILE A 136 20.43 11.22 0.97
CA ILE A 136 19.17 10.63 0.58
C ILE A 136 18.02 11.58 0.96
N LEU A 137 17.18 11.88 -0.03
CA LEU A 137 15.86 12.46 0.17
C LEU A 137 14.89 11.33 0.48
N LEU A 138 14.19 11.44 1.59
CA LEU A 138 13.08 10.59 1.97
C LEU A 138 11.83 11.44 2.02
N GLY A 139 10.77 11.05 1.32
CA GLY A 139 9.53 11.81 1.25
C GLY A 139 8.30 10.93 1.38
N ASP A 140 7.17 11.56 1.74
CA ASP A 140 5.87 10.93 1.99
C ASP A 140 4.76 11.87 1.49
N PHE A 141 3.71 11.32 0.87
CA PHE A 141 2.53 12.09 0.50
C PHE A 141 1.55 12.14 1.67
N SER A 142 1.08 13.35 1.98
CA SER A 142 0.19 13.58 3.13
C SER A 142 -1.26 13.25 2.78
N GLY A 143 -1.85 12.24 3.45
CA GLY A 143 -3.24 11.86 3.21
C GLY A 143 -3.51 11.44 1.76
N TYR A 144 -2.59 10.71 1.16
CA TYR A 144 -2.49 10.48 -0.27
C TYR A 144 -3.83 10.11 -0.93
N TYR A 145 -4.45 8.99 -0.53
CA TYR A 145 -5.71 8.52 -1.12
C TYR A 145 -6.88 9.50 -0.93
N ALA A 146 -6.93 10.20 0.21
CA ALA A 146 -7.97 11.18 0.49
C ALA A 146 -7.86 12.46 -0.38
N ASN A 147 -6.72 12.69 -1.02
CA ASN A 147 -6.44 13.92 -1.75
C ASN A 147 -6.31 13.73 -3.27
N ILE A 148 -6.58 12.53 -3.79
CA ILE A 148 -6.61 12.27 -5.24
C ILE A 148 -7.84 12.97 -5.85
N LEU A 149 -7.62 13.84 -6.84
CA LEU A 149 -8.64 14.54 -7.58
C LEU A 149 -9.22 13.62 -8.66
N HIS A 150 -10.56 13.53 -8.77
CA HIS A 150 -11.21 12.60 -9.71
C HIS A 150 -10.99 13.00 -11.17
N ASP A 151 -11.08 14.28 -11.50
CA ASP A 151 -10.82 14.81 -12.84
C ASP A 151 -9.38 14.53 -13.29
N LYS A 152 -8.39 14.86 -12.44
CA LYS A 152 -6.98 14.56 -12.73
C LYS A 152 -6.71 13.07 -12.81
N CYS A 153 -7.34 12.26 -11.94
CA CYS A 153 -7.25 10.81 -12.00
C CYS A 153 -7.79 10.29 -13.34
N TYR A 154 -8.96 10.77 -13.76
CA TYR A 154 -9.56 10.40 -15.04
C TYR A 154 -8.68 10.83 -16.22
N GLU A 155 -8.15 12.06 -16.22
CA GLU A 155 -7.23 12.56 -17.25
C GLU A 155 -6.01 11.63 -17.41
N VAL A 156 -5.38 11.23 -16.29
CA VAL A 156 -4.22 10.33 -16.30
C VAL A 156 -4.58 8.96 -16.89
N LEU A 157 -5.67 8.36 -16.42
CA LEU A 157 -6.12 7.06 -16.91
C LEU A 157 -6.50 7.11 -18.38
N ALA A 158 -7.26 8.13 -18.79
CA ALA A 158 -7.66 8.33 -20.18
C ALA A 158 -6.46 8.54 -21.10
N HIS A 159 -5.46 9.33 -20.67
CA HIS A 159 -4.24 9.54 -21.45
C HIS A 159 -3.54 8.22 -21.80
N PHE A 160 -3.39 7.31 -20.84
CA PHE A 160 -2.71 6.05 -21.08
C PHE A 160 -3.59 5.02 -21.82
N LEU A 161 -4.87 4.93 -21.46
CA LEU A 161 -5.78 3.96 -22.09
C LEU A 161 -6.02 4.29 -23.56
N LYS A 162 -6.26 5.56 -23.92
CA LYS A 162 -6.40 6.00 -25.30
C LYS A 162 -5.16 5.72 -26.17
N ARG A 163 -3.98 5.70 -25.58
CA ARG A 163 -2.71 5.35 -26.27
C ARG A 163 -2.44 3.85 -26.36
N SER A 164 -3.16 3.04 -25.61
CA SER A 164 -2.86 1.62 -25.44
C SER A 164 -3.97 0.70 -25.91
N MET A 165 -5.19 1.20 -26.02
CA MET A 165 -6.39 0.43 -26.41
C MET A 165 -6.99 1.00 -27.69
N THR A 166 -7.48 0.13 -28.54
CA THR A 166 -8.20 0.52 -29.77
C THR A 166 -9.58 1.10 -29.43
N TYR A 167 -10.27 0.52 -28.43
CA TYR A 167 -11.61 0.95 -27.98
C TYR A 167 -11.62 1.23 -26.46
N PRO A 168 -11.14 2.40 -26.02
CA PRO A 168 -11.04 2.73 -24.61
C PRO A 168 -12.37 3.19 -23.98
N ASP A 169 -13.37 3.62 -24.77
CA ASP A 169 -14.57 4.31 -24.28
C ASP A 169 -15.41 3.49 -23.28
N PRO A 170 -15.68 2.19 -23.48
CA PRO A 170 -16.40 1.41 -22.47
C PRO A 170 -15.67 1.38 -21.11
N THR A 171 -14.35 1.22 -21.14
CA THR A 171 -13.51 1.27 -19.94
C THR A 171 -13.53 2.64 -19.27
N LEU A 172 -13.42 3.71 -20.06
CA LEU A 172 -13.43 5.08 -19.55
C LEU A 172 -14.78 5.46 -18.95
N ASN A 173 -15.89 5.00 -19.54
CA ASN A 173 -17.22 5.19 -18.98
C ASN A 173 -17.40 4.45 -17.66
N LEU A 174 -16.93 3.20 -17.57
CA LEU A 174 -16.96 2.42 -16.33
C LEU A 174 -16.09 3.08 -15.25
N LEU A 175 -14.90 3.57 -15.60
CA LEU A 175 -14.04 4.31 -14.68
C LEU A 175 -14.70 5.58 -14.15
N LYS A 176 -15.43 6.34 -14.98
CA LYS A 176 -16.21 7.51 -14.51
C LYS A 176 -17.27 7.10 -13.49
N LYS A 177 -18.01 6.02 -13.75
CA LYS A 177 -19.02 5.50 -12.82
C LYS A 177 -18.37 5.09 -11.49
N ILE A 178 -17.24 4.37 -11.51
CA ILE A 178 -16.52 3.96 -10.31
C ILE A 178 -15.96 5.17 -9.55
N LEU A 179 -15.32 6.13 -10.20
CA LEU A 179 -14.81 7.33 -9.54
C LEU A 179 -15.92 8.13 -8.86
N LYS A 180 -17.13 8.18 -9.49
CA LYS A 180 -18.30 8.83 -8.89
C LYS A 180 -18.72 8.20 -7.58
N THR A 181 -18.48 6.90 -7.35
CA THR A 181 -18.80 6.24 -6.07
C THR A 181 -17.91 6.70 -4.90
N PHE A 182 -16.72 7.24 -5.20
CA PHE A 182 -15.77 7.73 -4.20
C PHE A 182 -16.01 9.17 -3.76
N ARG A 183 -16.95 9.88 -4.40
CA ARG A 183 -17.28 11.25 -4.03
C ARG A 183 -17.70 11.36 -2.57
N ILE A 184 -17.40 12.50 -1.97
CA ILE A 184 -17.73 12.77 -0.56
C ILE A 184 -18.89 13.73 -0.51
N ASP A 185 -19.94 13.40 0.25
CA ASP A 185 -21.03 14.35 0.54
C ASP A 185 -20.48 15.50 1.38
N VAL A 186 -20.65 16.72 0.89
CA VAL A 186 -20.20 17.97 1.51
C VAL A 186 -21.32 18.98 1.63
N SER A 187 -22.59 18.51 1.64
CA SER A 187 -23.80 19.35 1.69
C SER A 187 -23.81 20.34 2.85
N ARG A 188 -23.18 19.97 3.99
CA ARG A 188 -23.07 20.81 5.20
C ARG A 188 -22.07 21.97 5.11
N PHE A 189 -21.29 22.03 4.04
CA PHE A 189 -20.27 23.07 3.87
C PHE A 189 -20.74 24.16 2.90
N SER A 190 -20.26 25.36 3.09
CA SER A 190 -20.42 26.48 2.16
C SER A 190 -19.63 26.26 0.86
N ASP A 191 -20.02 26.93 -0.20
CA ASP A 191 -19.35 26.80 -1.51
C ASP A 191 -17.90 27.27 -1.45
N SER A 192 -17.59 28.28 -0.61
CA SER A 192 -16.24 28.76 -0.37
C SER A 192 -15.35 27.71 0.31
N GLU A 193 -15.89 26.99 1.29
CA GLU A 193 -15.18 25.91 1.97
C GLU A 193 -14.96 24.71 1.02
N ILE A 194 -15.97 24.36 0.23
CA ILE A 194 -15.85 23.28 -0.77
C ILE A 194 -14.77 23.64 -1.79
N LYS A 195 -14.73 24.87 -2.27
CA LYS A 195 -13.69 25.32 -3.21
C LYS A 195 -12.29 25.20 -2.61
N ARG A 196 -12.11 25.54 -1.34
CA ARG A 196 -10.83 25.36 -0.62
C ARG A 196 -10.45 23.89 -0.47
N MET A 197 -11.42 22.99 -0.26
CA MET A 197 -11.15 21.56 -0.12
C MET A 197 -10.50 20.93 -1.37
N TYR A 198 -10.65 21.52 -2.56
CA TYR A 198 -9.97 21.03 -3.76
C TYR A 198 -8.45 21.28 -3.73
N THR A 199 -8.03 22.38 -3.14
CA THR A 199 -6.62 22.78 -3.06
C THR A 199 -5.96 22.39 -1.73
N GLU A 200 -6.72 22.39 -0.65
CA GLU A 200 -6.21 22.05 0.69
C GLU A 200 -6.30 20.55 0.97
N LYS A 201 -5.52 20.12 1.96
CA LYS A 201 -5.56 18.73 2.46
C LYS A 201 -6.87 18.48 3.17
N ILE A 202 -7.59 17.44 2.71
CA ILE A 202 -8.76 16.92 3.43
C ILE A 202 -8.41 15.69 4.29
N SER A 203 -9.24 15.46 5.29
CA SER A 203 -9.18 14.25 6.10
C SER A 203 -9.96 13.12 5.41
N ALA A 204 -9.41 11.92 5.39
CA ALA A 204 -10.16 10.73 5.00
C ALA A 204 -11.37 10.45 5.91
N MET A 205 -11.45 11.11 7.07
CA MET A 205 -12.52 10.96 8.06
C MET A 205 -13.43 12.20 8.11
N LEU A 206 -13.57 12.92 6.98
CA LEU A 206 -14.30 14.20 6.93
C LEU A 206 -15.73 14.09 7.49
N ASN A 207 -16.42 12.99 7.20
CA ASN A 207 -17.79 12.74 7.63
C ASN A 207 -17.89 11.73 8.78
N PHE A 208 -16.82 11.48 9.53
CA PHE A 208 -16.86 10.59 10.68
C PHE A 208 -17.64 11.21 11.84
N ASN A 209 -18.58 10.47 12.40
CA ASN A 209 -19.49 10.91 13.49
C ASN A 209 -20.31 12.17 13.16
N ILE A 210 -20.58 12.44 11.89
CA ILE A 210 -21.48 13.50 11.47
C ILE A 210 -22.91 12.97 11.44
N ASP A 211 -23.86 13.77 11.90
CA ASP A 211 -25.29 13.44 11.81
C ASP A 211 -25.65 13.26 10.34
N SER A 212 -26.30 12.14 10.02
CA SER A 212 -26.75 11.80 8.67
C SER A 212 -27.71 12.84 8.08
N LYS A 213 -28.43 13.58 8.90
CA LYS A 213 -29.31 14.68 8.48
C LYS A 213 -28.56 15.84 7.81
N LEU A 214 -27.26 16.00 8.10
CA LEU A 214 -26.40 17.02 7.50
C LEU A 214 -25.76 16.54 6.18
N LEU A 215 -25.95 15.29 5.80
CA LEU A 215 -25.43 14.67 4.58
C LEU A 215 -26.60 14.45 3.61
N THR A 216 -27.14 15.54 3.06
CA THR A 216 -28.36 15.55 2.25
C THR A 216 -28.17 15.03 0.83
N GLY A 217 -26.92 14.85 0.38
CA GLY A 217 -26.63 14.41 -0.99
C GLY A 217 -26.82 15.51 -2.04
N GLU A 218 -26.89 16.78 -1.64
CA GLU A 218 -27.05 17.92 -2.57
C GLU A 218 -25.72 18.39 -3.16
N LYS A 219 -24.64 18.34 -2.37
CA LYS A 219 -23.31 18.79 -2.78
C LYS A 219 -22.27 17.68 -2.62
N PHE A 220 -21.45 17.49 -3.64
CA PHE A 220 -20.39 16.47 -3.63
C PHE A 220 -19.02 17.05 -3.93
N LEU A 221 -18.03 16.58 -3.21
CA LEU A 221 -16.61 16.79 -3.47
C LEU A 221 -16.07 15.61 -4.28
N TYR A 222 -15.57 15.87 -5.49
CA TYR A 222 -14.97 14.87 -6.38
C TYR A 222 -13.47 14.74 -6.11
N LYS A 223 -13.18 14.33 -4.91
CA LYS A 223 -11.83 14.15 -4.37
C LYS A 223 -11.84 12.96 -3.41
N SER A 224 -10.74 12.25 -3.29
CA SER A 224 -10.59 11.00 -2.57
C SER A 224 -10.83 9.75 -3.41
N VAL A 225 -10.09 8.70 -3.10
CA VAL A 225 -10.40 7.32 -3.53
C VAL A 225 -10.42 6.42 -2.32
N ASP A 226 -11.36 5.48 -2.31
CA ASP A 226 -11.60 4.63 -1.16
C ASP A 226 -10.47 3.62 -0.95
N ILE A 227 -10.13 3.35 0.30
CA ILE A 227 -9.18 2.29 0.68
C ILE A 227 -9.93 0.96 0.78
N GLY A 228 -9.34 -0.12 0.24
CA GLY A 228 -9.92 -1.47 0.26
C GLY A 228 -10.44 -1.94 -1.10
N ASN A 229 -10.35 -1.11 -2.11
CA ASN A 229 -10.74 -1.38 -3.49
C ASN A 229 -9.49 -1.63 -4.37
N GLN A 230 -9.54 -2.62 -5.26
CA GLN A 230 -8.44 -2.94 -6.17
C GLN A 230 -8.19 -1.82 -7.18
N VAL A 231 -9.24 -1.16 -7.67
CA VAL A 231 -9.13 -0.01 -8.58
C VAL A 231 -8.36 1.12 -7.92
N SER A 232 -8.65 1.44 -6.65
CA SER A 232 -7.93 2.46 -5.90
C SER A 232 -6.44 2.15 -5.75
N GLN A 233 -6.06 0.87 -5.64
CA GLN A 233 -4.64 0.49 -5.62
C GLN A 233 -3.95 0.76 -6.95
N ASN A 234 -4.60 0.44 -8.08
CA ASN A 234 -4.07 0.75 -9.41
C ASN A 234 -3.95 2.27 -9.63
N ILE A 235 -4.97 3.04 -9.24
CA ILE A 235 -4.93 4.50 -9.23
C ILE A 235 -3.74 4.99 -8.42
N GLY A 236 -3.60 4.50 -7.18
CA GLY A 236 -2.55 4.94 -6.25
C GLY A 236 -1.12 4.68 -6.73
N ILE A 237 -0.88 3.69 -7.56
CA ILE A 237 0.46 3.46 -8.13
C ILE A 237 0.71 4.26 -9.41
N LEU A 238 -0.33 4.57 -10.19
CA LEU A 238 -0.21 5.26 -11.48
C LEU A 238 -0.31 6.79 -11.34
N TYR A 239 -1.18 7.28 -10.50
CA TYR A 239 -1.51 8.72 -10.39
C TYR A 239 -0.28 9.63 -10.28
N PRO A 240 0.78 9.33 -9.49
CA PRO A 240 1.98 10.16 -9.40
C PRO A 240 3.01 9.89 -10.51
N TYR A 241 2.62 9.38 -11.67
CA TYR A 241 3.57 8.99 -12.72
C TYR A 241 4.45 10.14 -13.20
N LYS A 242 3.91 11.38 -13.26
CA LYS A 242 4.71 12.55 -13.64
C LYS A 242 5.84 12.85 -12.64
N LEU A 243 5.58 12.65 -11.33
CA LEU A 243 6.62 12.78 -10.31
C LEU A 243 7.73 11.73 -10.49
N ASP A 244 7.32 10.48 -10.75
CA ASP A 244 8.27 9.39 -10.99
C ASP A 244 9.13 9.67 -12.26
N ASN A 245 8.50 10.12 -13.33
CA ASN A 245 9.19 10.45 -14.58
C ASN A 245 10.09 11.68 -14.43
N TYR A 246 9.63 12.72 -13.72
CA TYR A 246 10.45 13.87 -13.41
C TYR A 246 11.73 13.47 -12.66
N ALA A 247 11.60 12.68 -11.61
CA ALA A 247 12.75 12.23 -10.82
C ALA A 247 13.71 11.32 -11.62
N LYS A 248 13.16 10.32 -12.34
CA LYS A 248 13.98 9.32 -13.04
C LYS A 248 14.53 9.78 -14.38
N ILE A 249 13.71 10.48 -15.17
CA ILE A 249 13.99 10.78 -16.57
C ILE A 249 14.51 12.21 -16.71
N ILE A 250 13.72 13.19 -16.22
CA ILE A 250 14.08 14.60 -16.40
C ILE A 250 15.25 15.00 -15.53
N SER A 251 15.19 14.68 -14.22
CA SER A 251 16.29 14.99 -13.29
C SER A 251 17.40 13.94 -13.30
N GLY A 252 17.24 12.82 -14.01
CA GLY A 252 18.27 11.79 -14.17
C GLY A 252 18.66 11.04 -12.88
N ILE A 253 17.88 11.13 -11.81
CA ILE A 253 18.19 10.49 -10.51
C ILE A 253 18.01 8.97 -10.60
N LYS A 254 19.08 8.25 -10.92
CA LYS A 254 19.07 6.77 -11.04
C LYS A 254 18.67 6.08 -9.73
N GLY A 255 19.05 6.64 -8.59
CA GLY A 255 18.75 6.14 -7.25
C GLY A 255 17.39 6.54 -6.71
N TYR A 256 16.37 6.75 -7.55
CA TYR A 256 14.99 7.06 -7.14
C TYR A 256 14.12 5.80 -7.12
N GLY A 257 13.17 5.73 -6.16
CA GLY A 257 12.14 4.71 -6.11
C GLY A 257 10.97 5.12 -5.23
N ARG A 258 9.80 4.50 -5.49
CA ARG A 258 8.55 4.82 -4.77
C ARG A 258 7.80 3.55 -4.36
N TYR A 259 7.16 3.62 -3.19
CA TYR A 259 6.23 2.61 -2.68
C TYR A 259 4.94 3.29 -2.21
N THR A 260 3.95 3.35 -3.07
CA THR A 260 2.69 4.08 -2.91
C THR A 260 2.95 5.58 -2.65
N ASP A 261 2.89 6.02 -1.41
CA ASP A 261 3.08 7.38 -0.94
C ASP A 261 4.50 7.67 -0.43
N ASP A 262 5.28 6.65 -0.09
CA ASP A 262 6.66 6.78 0.34
C ASP A 262 7.62 6.77 -0.87
N PHE A 263 8.50 7.76 -1.00
CA PHE A 263 9.53 7.81 -2.04
C PHE A 263 10.90 8.15 -1.48
N TYR A 264 11.94 7.85 -2.27
CA TYR A 264 13.31 8.23 -1.95
C TYR A 264 14.08 8.61 -3.21
N ALA A 265 15.12 9.42 -3.02
CA ALA A 265 16.09 9.76 -4.05
C ALA A 265 17.48 9.85 -3.44
N ILE A 266 18.51 9.37 -4.16
CA ILE A 266 19.90 9.32 -3.68
C ILE A 266 20.78 10.11 -4.63
N SER A 267 21.62 11.02 -4.08
CA SER A 267 22.63 11.77 -4.81
C SER A 267 23.88 12.01 -3.96
N ALA A 268 25.00 12.26 -4.63
CA ALA A 268 26.22 12.75 -3.99
C ALA A 268 26.07 14.22 -3.57
N ASP A 269 25.26 14.98 -4.32
CA ASP A 269 25.03 16.40 -4.09
C ASP A 269 23.68 16.64 -3.39
N ARG A 270 23.74 17.41 -2.32
CA ARG A 270 22.55 17.83 -1.55
C ARG A 270 21.68 18.82 -2.32
N GLU A 271 22.29 19.71 -3.08
CA GLU A 271 21.60 20.74 -3.85
C GLU A 271 20.81 20.12 -5.02
N GLU A 272 21.32 19.06 -5.63
CA GLU A 272 20.58 18.27 -6.63
C GLU A 272 19.26 17.70 -6.04
N LEU A 273 19.31 17.20 -4.81
CA LEU A 273 18.10 16.70 -4.12
C LEU A 273 17.15 17.82 -3.70
N LEU A 274 17.65 19.02 -3.39
CA LEU A 274 16.79 20.20 -3.10
C LEU A 274 16.09 20.68 -4.38
N LYS A 275 16.78 20.75 -5.50
CA LYS A 275 16.20 21.06 -6.82
C LYS A 275 15.15 20.04 -7.21
N LEU A 276 15.47 18.73 -7.06
CA LEU A 276 14.51 17.66 -7.29
C LEU A 276 13.25 17.85 -6.44
N LEU A 277 13.41 18.11 -5.15
CA LEU A 277 12.26 18.31 -4.25
C LEU A 277 11.41 19.52 -4.66
N GLY A 278 12.04 20.61 -5.11
CA GLY A 278 11.34 21.79 -5.66
C GLY A 278 10.43 21.41 -6.82
N GLY A 279 10.98 20.80 -7.85
CA GLY A 279 10.20 20.37 -9.02
C GLY A 279 9.14 19.29 -8.70
N LEU A 280 9.44 18.38 -7.76
CA LEU A 280 8.43 17.44 -7.28
C LEU A 280 7.25 18.14 -6.59
N LYS A 281 7.50 19.21 -5.83
CA LYS A 281 6.44 20.02 -5.18
C LYS A 281 5.56 20.72 -6.20
N GLU A 282 6.15 21.30 -7.25
CA GLU A 282 5.41 21.97 -8.34
C GLU A 282 4.47 20.99 -9.05
N ILE A 283 5.00 19.83 -9.49
CA ILE A 283 4.19 18.79 -10.14
C ILE A 283 3.14 18.23 -9.17
N ALA A 284 3.49 18.01 -7.91
CA ALA A 284 2.55 17.52 -6.91
C ALA A 284 1.35 18.47 -6.74
N THR A 285 1.59 19.78 -6.75
CA THR A 285 0.54 20.80 -6.67
C THR A 285 -0.43 20.71 -7.85
N GLU A 286 0.05 20.52 -9.08
CA GLU A 286 -0.78 20.31 -10.27
C GLU A 286 -1.75 19.12 -10.10
N PHE A 287 -1.30 18.07 -9.43
CA PHE A 287 -2.06 16.84 -9.18
C PHE A 287 -2.83 16.83 -7.86
N GLY A 288 -2.85 17.93 -7.10
CA GLY A 288 -3.44 17.93 -5.76
C GLY A 288 -2.74 16.99 -4.77
N ILE A 289 -1.54 16.51 -5.09
CA ILE A 289 -0.71 15.69 -4.20
C ILE A 289 0.01 16.60 -3.22
N ILE A 290 -0.08 16.30 -1.93
CA ILE A 290 0.54 17.10 -0.89
C ILE A 290 1.76 16.37 -0.33
N ILE A 291 2.95 16.89 -0.58
CA ILE A 291 4.19 16.37 0.00
C ILE A 291 4.22 16.73 1.49
N ASN A 292 4.45 15.74 2.34
CA ASN A 292 4.46 15.89 3.78
C ASN A 292 5.77 16.55 4.27
N GLU A 293 5.78 17.83 4.48
CA GLU A 293 7.00 18.58 4.87
C GLU A 293 7.63 18.08 6.19
N ARG A 294 6.81 17.68 7.17
CA ARG A 294 7.30 17.18 8.46
C ARG A 294 8.04 15.84 8.36
N LYS A 295 7.72 15.04 7.36
CA LYS A 295 8.34 13.71 7.14
C LYS A 295 9.38 13.74 6.03
N THR A 296 9.30 14.70 5.12
CA THR A 296 10.24 14.84 4.02
C THR A 296 11.54 15.45 4.52
N LYS A 297 12.64 14.75 4.28
CA LYS A 297 13.96 15.15 4.76
C LYS A 297 15.09 14.65 3.88
N ILE A 298 16.15 15.42 3.84
CA ILE A 298 17.42 15.03 3.24
C ILE A 298 18.41 14.74 4.37
N VAL A 299 18.99 13.55 4.36
CA VAL A 299 19.94 13.09 5.39
C VAL A 299 21.16 12.45 4.75
N LYS A 300 22.30 12.37 5.48
CA LYS A 300 23.53 11.71 5.02
C LYS A 300 23.33 10.20 4.93
N LEU A 301 23.91 9.55 3.90
CA LEU A 301 23.82 8.11 3.68
C LEU A 301 24.53 7.28 4.74
N ASN A 302 25.64 7.76 5.28
CA ASN A 302 26.38 7.11 6.37
C ASN A 302 25.74 7.31 7.75
N GLY A 303 24.72 8.18 7.85
CA GLY A 303 23.90 8.33 9.06
C GLY A 303 22.84 7.24 9.19
N PHE A 304 22.10 7.28 10.32
CA PHE A 304 20.94 6.42 10.51
C PHE A 304 19.67 7.10 10.00
N TYR A 305 18.94 6.44 9.10
CA TYR A 305 17.66 6.91 8.60
C TYR A 305 16.64 5.77 8.49
N ARG A 306 15.36 6.10 8.37
CA ARG A 306 14.26 5.13 8.29
C ARG A 306 13.53 5.24 6.97
N HIS A 307 13.26 4.09 6.35
CA HIS A 307 12.39 3.95 5.18
C HIS A 307 11.54 2.70 5.31
N LEU A 308 10.23 2.80 5.04
CA LEU A 308 9.25 1.70 5.16
C LEU A 308 9.38 0.90 6.47
N GLN A 309 9.48 1.63 7.60
CA GLN A 309 9.58 1.07 8.97
C GLN A 309 10.92 0.39 9.31
N ASP A 310 11.84 0.24 8.39
CA ASP A 310 13.18 -0.26 8.66
C ASP A 310 14.19 0.88 8.84
N GLY A 311 15.19 0.66 9.66
CA GLY A 311 16.36 1.54 9.78
C GLY A 311 17.45 1.12 8.80
N TYR A 312 18.14 2.07 8.20
CA TYR A 312 19.23 1.85 7.27
C TYR A 312 20.43 2.72 7.60
N THR A 313 21.61 2.21 7.24
CA THR A 313 22.89 2.93 7.24
C THR A 313 23.73 2.35 6.11
N LEU A 314 24.33 3.19 5.29
CA LEU A 314 25.39 2.80 4.37
C LEU A 314 26.74 3.01 5.07
N THR A 315 27.49 1.94 5.30
CA THR A 315 28.79 2.03 5.98
C THR A 315 29.89 2.53 5.03
N GLU A 316 31.00 3.00 5.59
CA GLU A 316 32.19 3.40 4.83
C GLU A 316 32.85 2.23 4.05
N THR A 317 32.45 1.00 4.34
CA THR A 317 32.88 -0.20 3.59
C THR A 317 31.86 -0.64 2.52
N GLY A 318 30.82 0.17 2.24
CA GLY A 318 29.77 -0.13 1.25
C GLY A 318 28.70 -1.12 1.72
N LYS A 319 28.76 -1.59 2.97
CA LYS A 319 27.75 -2.49 3.51
C LYS A 319 26.47 -1.72 3.85
N VAL A 320 25.32 -2.21 3.37
CA VAL A 320 24.02 -1.69 3.73
C VAL A 320 23.52 -2.42 4.98
N ILE A 321 23.55 -1.73 6.11
CA ILE A 321 22.99 -2.25 7.37
C ILE A 321 21.49 -1.96 7.40
N ARG A 322 20.70 -2.99 7.65
CA ARG A 322 19.24 -2.89 7.81
C ARG A 322 18.81 -3.38 9.18
N LYS A 323 18.12 -2.53 9.94
CA LYS A 323 17.68 -2.84 11.30
C LYS A 323 16.16 -2.74 11.43
N ILE A 324 15.57 -3.64 12.24
CA ILE A 324 14.16 -3.56 12.61
C ILE A 324 13.89 -2.30 13.45
N ASN A 325 12.69 -1.74 13.31
CA ASN A 325 12.26 -0.66 14.19
C ASN A 325 12.06 -1.18 15.62
N GLN A 326 12.73 -0.57 16.59
CA GLN A 326 12.62 -0.95 18.01
C GLN A 326 11.17 -0.96 18.54
N LYS A 327 10.33 -0.04 18.04
CA LYS A 327 8.89 -0.04 18.36
C LYS A 327 8.17 -1.33 17.93
N ALA A 328 8.65 -2.04 16.90
CA ALA A 328 8.08 -3.32 16.49
C ALA A 328 8.39 -4.43 17.51
N ILE A 329 9.63 -4.46 18.03
CA ILE A 329 10.03 -5.39 19.09
C ILE A 329 9.23 -5.12 20.37
N THR A 330 9.15 -3.85 20.80
CA THR A 330 8.39 -3.47 22.00
C THR A 330 6.92 -3.85 21.90
N ARG A 331 6.32 -3.68 20.72
CA ARG A 331 4.92 -4.08 20.48
C ARG A 331 4.75 -5.60 20.58
N GLU A 332 5.67 -6.36 20.01
CA GLU A 332 5.58 -7.82 20.07
C GLU A 332 5.76 -8.34 21.50
N ARG A 333 6.68 -7.75 22.28
CA ARG A 333 6.80 -8.05 23.71
C ARG A 333 5.48 -7.81 24.47
N ARG A 334 4.79 -6.71 24.18
CA ARG A 334 3.47 -6.42 24.78
C ARG A 334 2.41 -7.44 24.37
N LYS A 335 2.43 -7.86 23.09
CA LYS A 335 1.50 -8.88 22.58
C LYS A 335 1.73 -10.23 23.26
N LEU A 336 2.97 -10.68 23.39
CA LEU A 336 3.30 -11.95 24.08
C LEU A 336 2.77 -11.93 25.52
N LYS A 337 2.93 -10.83 26.26
CA LYS A 337 2.36 -10.68 27.62
C LYS A 337 0.83 -10.70 27.60
N ALA A 338 0.20 -10.11 26.60
CA ALA A 338 -1.27 -10.17 26.45
C ALA A 338 -1.74 -11.59 26.11
N TYR A 339 -1.04 -12.30 25.24
CA TYR A 339 -1.36 -13.69 24.90
C TYR A 339 -1.20 -14.65 26.09
N LYS A 340 -0.24 -14.41 27.00
CA LYS A 340 -0.15 -15.15 28.27
C LYS A 340 -1.43 -15.03 29.07
N ARG A 341 -1.99 -13.80 29.24
CA ARG A 341 -3.25 -13.58 29.95
C ARG A 341 -4.44 -14.28 29.25
N LEU A 342 -4.48 -14.26 27.90
CA LEU A 342 -5.53 -14.94 27.14
C LEU A 342 -5.42 -16.46 27.24
N LEU A 343 -4.20 -17.00 27.30
CA LEU A 343 -3.94 -18.43 27.54
C LEU A 343 -4.44 -18.85 28.92
N ASP A 344 -4.12 -18.04 29.95
CA ASP A 344 -4.53 -18.31 31.33
C ASP A 344 -6.07 -18.28 31.51
N THR A 345 -6.78 -17.53 30.65
CA THR A 345 -8.26 -17.49 30.62
C THR A 345 -8.89 -18.46 29.60
N GLY A 346 -8.12 -19.32 28.95
CA GLY A 346 -8.60 -20.28 27.96
C GLY A 346 -9.10 -19.69 26.63
N LYS A 347 -8.87 -18.38 26.37
CA LYS A 347 -9.34 -17.67 25.16
C LYS A 347 -8.45 -17.86 23.93
N ILE A 348 -7.26 -18.40 24.11
CA ILE A 348 -6.30 -18.75 23.05
C ILE A 348 -5.56 -20.02 23.46
N ASN A 349 -5.15 -20.83 22.50
CA ASN A 349 -4.36 -22.02 22.79
C ASN A 349 -2.87 -21.80 22.51
N TYR A 350 -2.04 -22.70 23.06
CA TYR A 350 -0.58 -22.62 22.95
C TYR A 350 -0.10 -22.72 21.48
N ALA A 351 -0.72 -23.58 20.67
CA ALA A 351 -0.33 -23.77 19.27
C ALA A 351 -0.54 -22.49 18.42
N GLU A 352 -1.62 -21.76 18.69
CA GLU A 352 -1.88 -20.46 18.05
C GLU A 352 -0.81 -19.43 18.43
N ILE A 353 -0.45 -19.32 19.71
CA ILE A 353 0.59 -18.41 20.18
C ILE A 353 1.94 -18.75 19.54
N GLU A 354 2.29 -20.04 19.50
CA GLU A 354 3.52 -20.52 18.88
C GLU A 354 3.57 -20.14 17.40
N ASN A 355 2.49 -20.34 16.67
CA ASN A 355 2.39 -20.00 15.25
C ASN A 355 2.51 -18.48 15.00
N ILE A 356 1.86 -17.66 15.84
CA ILE A 356 1.95 -16.19 15.76
C ILE A 356 3.40 -15.74 16.00
N PHE A 357 4.04 -16.23 17.05
CA PHE A 357 5.42 -15.88 17.39
C PHE A 357 6.40 -16.32 16.30
N LYS A 358 6.28 -17.56 15.79
CA LYS A 358 7.11 -18.08 14.69
C LYS A 358 6.95 -17.27 13.41
N SER A 359 5.73 -16.89 13.05
CA SER A 359 5.46 -16.05 11.91
C SER A 359 6.12 -14.68 12.05
N TRP A 360 5.97 -14.05 13.22
CA TRP A 360 6.59 -12.75 13.50
C TRP A 360 8.12 -12.82 13.48
N LEU A 361 8.72 -13.78 14.19
CA LEU A 361 10.18 -13.91 14.26
C LEU A 361 10.75 -14.29 12.88
N GLY A 362 10.13 -15.23 12.17
CA GLY A 362 10.51 -15.64 10.82
C GLY A 362 10.55 -14.48 9.81
N SER A 363 9.61 -13.53 9.95
CA SER A 363 9.57 -12.34 9.10
C SER A 363 10.60 -11.27 9.48
N ASN A 364 11.13 -11.30 10.72
CA ASN A 364 11.92 -10.19 11.25
C ASN A 364 13.39 -10.55 11.57
N TYR A 365 13.74 -11.83 11.79
CA TYR A 365 15.06 -12.23 12.30
C TYR A 365 16.23 -11.69 11.48
N LYS A 366 16.11 -11.59 10.14
CA LYS A 366 17.19 -11.04 9.27
C LYS A 366 17.50 -9.56 9.51
N ARG A 367 16.63 -8.85 10.25
CA ARG A 367 16.76 -7.43 10.59
C ARG A 367 17.04 -7.18 12.05
N MET A 368 17.04 -8.26 12.86
CA MET A 368 17.30 -8.24 14.29
C MET A 368 18.76 -8.58 14.58
N SER A 369 19.32 -7.99 15.64
CA SER A 369 20.59 -8.44 16.16
C SER A 369 20.44 -9.81 16.82
N ARG A 370 21.57 -10.55 16.99
CA ARG A 370 21.58 -11.81 17.74
C ARG A 370 20.99 -11.63 19.14
N GLN A 371 21.41 -10.58 19.85
CA GLN A 371 20.90 -10.25 21.19
C GLN A 371 19.38 -10.01 21.19
N GLN A 372 18.83 -9.31 20.21
CA GLN A 372 17.39 -9.10 20.12
C GLN A 372 16.61 -10.40 19.91
N ILE A 373 17.13 -11.31 19.09
CA ILE A 373 16.52 -12.62 18.85
C ILE A 373 16.56 -13.44 20.14
N PHE A 374 17.72 -13.51 20.77
CA PHE A 374 17.91 -14.23 22.04
C PHE A 374 16.96 -13.70 23.13
N ASN A 375 16.94 -12.38 23.37
CA ASN A 375 16.07 -11.77 24.37
C ASN A 375 14.57 -11.99 24.11
N MET A 376 14.16 -12.08 22.84
CA MET A 376 12.76 -12.40 22.49
C MET A 376 12.44 -13.86 22.75
N SER A 377 13.41 -14.77 22.55
CA SER A 377 13.28 -16.18 22.88
C SER A 377 13.17 -16.41 24.37
N GLU A 378 14.04 -15.79 25.16
CA GLU A 378 14.01 -15.88 26.62
C GLU A 378 12.68 -15.38 27.17
N LEU A 379 12.20 -14.22 26.71
CA LEU A 379 10.87 -13.73 27.09
C LEU A 379 9.76 -14.72 26.75
N TYR A 380 9.82 -15.37 25.58
CA TYR A 380 8.83 -16.37 25.18
C TYR A 380 8.87 -17.58 26.13
N ILE A 381 10.06 -18.08 26.44
CA ILE A 381 10.26 -19.23 27.36
C ILE A 381 9.80 -18.86 28.77
N GLU A 382 10.14 -17.67 29.27
CA GLU A 382 9.71 -17.16 30.58
C GLU A 382 8.17 -17.16 30.68
N LEU A 383 7.47 -16.66 29.68
CA LEU A 383 6.02 -16.54 29.69
C LEU A 383 5.29 -17.88 29.53
N PHE A 384 5.77 -18.74 28.64
CA PHE A 384 5.05 -19.95 28.24
C PHE A 384 5.66 -21.27 28.71
N ARG A 385 6.83 -21.23 29.36
CA ARG A 385 7.55 -22.41 29.88
C ARG A 385 7.84 -23.50 28.84
N LYS A 386 7.83 -23.12 27.55
CA LYS A 386 8.07 -24.00 26.39
C LYS A 386 8.91 -23.27 25.35
N ARG A 387 9.73 -24.04 24.61
CA ARG A 387 10.48 -23.50 23.44
C ARG A 387 9.68 -23.70 22.16
N PRO A 388 9.62 -22.70 21.27
CA PRO A 388 8.97 -22.87 19.96
C PRO A 388 9.70 -23.93 19.13
N LYS A 389 8.95 -24.86 18.52
CA LYS A 389 9.52 -25.90 17.67
C LYS A 389 9.66 -25.40 16.24
N TRP A 390 10.87 -25.41 15.68
CA TRP A 390 11.15 -25.00 14.32
C TRP A 390 11.35 -26.21 13.39
N LYS A 391 10.89 -26.10 12.13
CA LYS A 391 11.20 -27.11 11.12
C LYS A 391 12.70 -27.05 10.76
N LYS A 392 13.29 -28.17 10.33
CA LYS A 392 14.72 -28.29 9.98
C LYS A 392 15.22 -27.17 9.04
N ARG A 393 14.39 -26.74 8.07
CA ARG A 393 14.70 -25.60 7.16
C ARG A 393 14.90 -24.25 7.87
N HIS A 394 14.57 -24.13 9.14
CA HIS A 394 14.72 -22.93 9.96
C HIS A 394 15.77 -23.10 11.08
N SER A 395 16.68 -24.07 10.93
CA SER A 395 17.73 -24.37 11.91
C SER A 395 18.54 -23.15 12.36
N ARG A 396 18.84 -22.21 11.44
CA ARG A 396 19.52 -20.96 11.78
C ARG A 396 18.75 -20.09 12.78
N ILE A 397 17.41 -20.00 12.66
CA ILE A 397 16.59 -19.25 13.62
C ILE A 397 16.65 -19.95 14.97
N GLN A 398 16.51 -21.27 14.99
CA GLN A 398 16.58 -22.07 16.20
C GLN A 398 17.95 -21.91 16.89
N TRP A 399 19.05 -21.93 16.14
CA TRP A 399 20.39 -21.71 16.67
C TRP A 399 20.51 -20.31 17.30
N LEU A 400 20.07 -19.25 16.60
CA LEU A 400 20.09 -17.87 17.10
C LEU A 400 19.26 -17.66 18.37
N MET A 401 18.24 -18.50 18.60
CA MET A 401 17.40 -18.45 19.80
C MET A 401 18.04 -19.13 21.03
N THR A 402 18.95 -20.06 20.81
CA THR A 402 19.52 -20.88 21.90
C THR A 402 20.92 -20.45 22.32
N HIS A 403 21.64 -19.70 21.46
CA HIS A 403 23.02 -19.27 21.72
C HIS A 403 23.08 -17.82 22.18
N ASN A 404 23.42 -17.62 23.44
CA ASN A 404 23.59 -16.27 24.00
C ASN A 404 24.83 -15.60 23.37
N PRO A 405 24.71 -14.47 22.71
CA PRO A 405 25.85 -13.81 22.08
C PRO A 405 26.85 -13.22 23.07
N ILE A 406 26.46 -13.02 24.35
CA ILE A 406 27.34 -12.45 25.39
C ILE A 406 28.32 -13.52 25.94
N LEU A 407 27.96 -14.81 25.84
CA LEU A 407 28.78 -15.90 26.36
C LEU A 407 29.77 -16.51 25.33
N GLN A 408 29.92 -15.91 24.16
CA GLN A 408 30.79 -16.37 23.06
C GLN A 408 31.96 -15.43 22.75
N GLU A 409 32.28 -14.48 23.63
CA GLU A 409 33.43 -13.59 23.50
C GLU A 409 34.65 -14.04 24.32
N ASP A 410 34.72 -15.36 24.70
CA ASP A 410 35.91 -16.00 25.28
C ASP A 410 36.56 -16.98 24.31
#